data_f9888e3bd4d32c5e65fac2413ac16516
#
_entry.id   f9888e3bd4d32c5e65fac2413ac16516
#
_cell.length_a   1.000
_cell.length_b   1.000
_cell.length_c   1.000
_cell.angle_alpha   90.00
_cell.angle_beta   90.00
_cell.angle_gamma   90.00
#
_symmetry.space_group_name_H-M   'P 1'
#
loop_
_entity.id
_entity.type
_entity.pdbx_description
1 polymer ?
#
loop_
_entity_poly.entity_id
_entity_poly.type
_entity_poly.pdbx_seq_one_letter_code
_entity_poly.pdbx_strand_id
1 'polypeptide(L)'
;MSQQSENAATVTLTDPLLAEIVHRLVAAYQPERIYLFGSKARGDAGPDSDYDLLVVAPDDAPPERRDSKLAYEVLWGVAASVDAVVCRSSWFHARTHLKASLPGTVMREGRLLHAA
;
A
#
# COMPACT_ATOMS: atom_id res chain seq x y z
N MET A 1 13.99 -10.48 -13.11
CA MET A 1 13.81 -10.55 -12.04
C MET A 1 13.70 -9.37 -11.26
N SER A 2 14.23 -9.25 -10.46
CA SER A 2 14.10 -8.35 -9.44
C SER A 2 14.28 -6.92 -9.74
N GLN A 3 14.48 -6.54 -11.00
CA GLN A 3 14.64 -5.11 -11.31
C GLN A 3 13.42 -4.29 -10.94
N GLN A 4 12.22 -4.81 -11.17
CA GLN A 4 11.03 -4.07 -10.78
C GLN A 4 10.91 -3.95 -9.28
N SER A 5 11.25 -5.00 -8.55
CA SER A 5 11.26 -4.94 -7.10
C SER A 5 12.30 -3.96 -6.60
N GLU A 6 13.45 -3.92 -7.24
CA GLU A 6 14.49 -2.96 -6.90
C GLU A 6 14.03 -1.54 -7.16
N ASN A 7 13.34 -1.31 -8.27
CA ASN A 7 12.81 0.01 -8.57
C ASN A 7 11.76 0.45 -7.57
N ALA A 8 10.89 -0.47 -7.16
CA ALA A 8 9.89 -0.16 -6.14
C ALA A 8 10.56 0.17 -4.81
N ALA A 9 11.58 -0.60 -4.42
CA ALA A 9 12.33 -0.33 -3.21
C ALA A 9 13.05 1.01 -3.28
N THR A 10 13.59 1.38 -4.46
CA THR A 10 14.24 2.65 -4.66
C THR A 10 13.27 3.82 -4.46
N VAL A 11 12.05 3.70 -5.01
CA VAL A 11 11.02 4.73 -4.82
C VAL A 11 10.70 4.88 -3.34
N THR A 12 10.57 3.77 -2.61
CA THR A 12 10.29 3.79 -1.19
C THR A 12 11.43 4.47 -0.42
N LEU A 13 12.67 4.18 -0.78
CA LEU A 13 13.84 4.71 -0.09
C LEU A 13 14.06 6.21 -0.36
N THR A 14 13.61 6.74 -1.51
CA THR A 14 13.78 8.15 -1.81
C THR A 14 12.82 9.04 -1.03
N ASP A 15 11.79 8.46 -0.44
CA ASP A 15 10.87 9.18 0.44
C ASP A 15 10.97 8.54 1.83
N PRO A 16 11.75 9.15 2.75
CA PRO A 16 11.97 8.54 4.08
C PRO A 16 10.68 8.36 4.87
N LEU A 17 9.72 9.26 4.70
CA LEU A 17 8.45 9.16 5.40
C LEU A 17 7.65 7.97 4.88
N LEU A 18 7.59 7.80 3.57
CA LEU A 18 6.92 6.66 2.97
C LEU A 18 7.62 5.35 3.34
N ALA A 19 8.96 5.36 3.39
CA ALA A 19 9.72 4.18 3.81
C ALA A 19 9.37 3.77 5.24
N GLU A 20 9.22 4.73 6.14
CA GLU A 20 8.83 4.46 7.52
C GLU A 20 7.41 3.88 7.59
N ILE A 21 6.48 4.47 6.83
CA ILE A 21 5.10 4.00 6.76
C ILE A 21 5.06 2.54 6.29
N VAL A 22 5.74 2.24 5.20
CA VAL A 22 5.78 0.87 4.64
C VAL A 22 6.40 -0.09 5.64
N HIS A 23 7.49 0.30 6.30
CA HIS A 23 8.16 -0.54 7.29
C HIS A 23 7.19 -0.94 8.41
N ARG A 24 6.44 0.02 8.94
CA ARG A 24 5.48 -0.24 10.01
C ARG A 24 4.34 -1.15 9.55
N LEU A 25 3.83 -0.92 8.35
CA LEU A 25 2.74 -1.73 7.81
C LEU A 25 3.18 -3.16 7.52
N VAL A 26 4.39 -3.34 7.00
CA VAL A 26 4.93 -4.69 6.74
C VAL A 26 5.08 -5.46 8.05
N ALA A 27 5.63 -4.81 9.08
CA ALA A 27 5.82 -5.46 10.38
C ALA A 27 4.49 -5.87 11.01
N ALA A 28 3.46 -5.02 10.86
CA ALA A 28 2.16 -5.27 11.50
C ALA A 28 1.31 -6.27 10.74
N TYR A 29 1.25 -6.16 9.42
CA TYR A 29 0.33 -6.95 8.60
C TYR A 29 0.95 -8.18 7.98
N GLN A 30 2.27 -8.19 7.77
CA GLN A 30 2.93 -9.24 6.99
C GLN A 30 2.20 -9.47 5.66
N PRO A 31 2.00 -8.39 4.87
CA PRO A 31 1.15 -8.45 3.70
C PRO A 31 1.82 -9.12 2.53
N GLU A 32 1.02 -9.55 1.56
CA GLU A 32 1.57 -10.00 0.28
C GLU A 32 2.11 -8.84 -0.53
N ARG A 33 1.38 -7.71 -0.54
CA ARG A 33 1.78 -6.53 -1.31
C ARG A 33 1.27 -5.28 -0.64
N ILE A 34 1.97 -4.17 -0.92
CA ILE A 34 1.51 -2.83 -0.58
C ILE A 34 1.69 -1.96 -1.82
N TYR A 35 0.65 -1.25 -2.20
CA TYR A 35 0.68 -0.31 -3.32
C TYR A 35 0.41 1.10 -2.84
N LEU A 36 1.08 2.07 -3.47
CA LEU A 36 0.71 3.48 -3.38
C LEU A 36 -0.22 3.79 -4.55
N PHE A 37 -1.34 4.46 -4.29
CA PHE A 37 -2.23 4.89 -5.36
C PHE A 37 -2.65 6.34 -5.10
N GLY A 38 -3.60 6.85 -5.90
CA GLY A 38 -4.06 8.21 -5.75
C GLY A 38 -3.07 9.24 -6.27
N SER A 39 -3.21 10.48 -5.81
CA SER A 39 -2.47 11.61 -6.37
C SER A 39 -0.95 11.48 -6.22
N LYS A 40 -0.48 10.93 -5.11
CA LYS A 40 0.97 10.76 -4.93
C LYS A 40 1.55 9.72 -5.89
N ALA A 41 0.78 8.70 -6.26
CA ALA A 41 1.23 7.72 -7.25
C ALA A 41 1.23 8.32 -8.65
N ARG A 42 0.23 9.14 -8.96
CA ARG A 42 0.13 9.78 -10.28
C ARG A 42 1.12 10.93 -10.47
N GLY A 43 1.67 11.47 -9.38
CA GLY A 43 2.61 12.58 -9.46
C GLY A 43 1.94 13.94 -9.50
N ASP A 44 0.63 14.03 -9.27
CA ASP A 44 -0.09 15.29 -9.27
C ASP A 44 -0.48 15.75 -7.85
N ALA A 45 0.17 15.19 -6.83
CA ALA A 45 -0.10 15.51 -5.45
C ALA A 45 0.46 16.86 -5.06
N GLY A 46 -0.29 17.59 -4.24
CA GLY A 46 0.22 18.77 -3.55
C GLY A 46 0.95 18.35 -2.27
N PRO A 47 1.56 19.34 -1.58
CA PRO A 47 2.35 19.02 -0.37
C PRO A 47 1.51 18.47 0.77
N ASP A 48 0.20 18.77 0.79
CA ASP A 48 -0.68 18.31 1.86
C ASP A 48 -1.50 17.08 1.48
N SER A 49 -1.19 16.45 0.34
CA SER A 49 -1.92 15.27 -0.10
C SER A 49 -1.62 14.07 0.77
N ASP A 50 -2.64 13.22 0.99
CA ASP A 50 -2.51 12.00 1.76
C ASP A 50 -1.73 10.94 1.00
N TYR A 51 -1.10 10.05 1.74
CA TYR A 51 -0.59 8.81 1.17
C TYR A 51 -1.74 7.81 1.13
N ASP A 52 -2.17 7.43 -0.07
CA ASP A 52 -3.21 6.43 -0.26
C ASP A 52 -2.56 5.08 -0.49
N LEU A 53 -2.75 4.15 0.43
CA LEU A 53 -2.09 2.86 0.40
C LEU A 53 -3.10 1.73 0.38
N LEU A 54 -2.81 0.73 -0.45
CA LEU A 54 -3.58 -0.51 -0.47
C LEU A 54 -2.69 -1.63 0.06
N VAL A 55 -3.13 -2.25 1.15
CA VAL A 55 -2.45 -3.38 1.78
C VAL A 55 -3.18 -4.65 1.37
N VAL A 56 -2.50 -5.55 0.69
CA VAL A 56 -3.08 -6.83 0.25
C VAL A 56 -2.64 -7.89 1.24
N ALA A 57 -3.58 -8.34 2.06
CA ALA A 57 -3.32 -9.34 3.10
C ALA A 57 -3.49 -10.75 2.56
N PRO A 58 -2.70 -11.72 3.04
CA PRO A 58 -2.95 -13.12 2.70
C PRO A 58 -4.36 -13.54 3.10
N ASP A 59 -4.96 -14.45 2.34
CA ASP A 59 -6.33 -14.89 2.62
C ASP A 59 -6.46 -15.55 3.99
N ASP A 60 -5.41 -16.17 4.48
CA ASP A 60 -5.41 -16.84 5.78
C ASP A 60 -4.97 -15.93 6.91
N ALA A 61 -4.80 -14.64 6.66
CA ALA A 61 -4.41 -13.71 7.73
C ALA A 61 -5.51 -13.66 8.80
N PRO A 62 -5.12 -13.55 10.08
CA PRO A 62 -6.13 -13.43 11.13
C PRO A 62 -6.90 -12.12 11.01
N PRO A 63 -8.12 -12.05 11.60
CA PRO A 63 -8.99 -10.87 11.43
C PRO A 63 -8.32 -9.54 11.76
N GLU A 64 -7.47 -9.49 12.78
CA GLU A 64 -6.82 -8.24 13.17
C GLU A 64 -5.83 -7.75 12.12
N ARG A 65 -5.33 -8.64 11.24
CA ARG A 65 -4.45 -8.26 10.13
C ARG A 65 -5.22 -8.01 8.84
N ARG A 66 -6.53 -8.01 8.90
CA ARG A 66 -7.39 -7.71 7.76
C ARG A 66 -8.19 -6.43 7.98
N ASP A 67 -7.91 -5.73 9.09
CA ASP A 67 -8.65 -4.55 9.51
C ASP A 67 -7.76 -3.32 9.38
N SER A 68 -8.27 -2.27 8.77
CA SER A 68 -7.55 -1.01 8.62
C SER A 68 -7.29 -0.31 9.97
N LYS A 69 -8.01 -0.68 11.01
CA LYS A 69 -7.79 -0.13 12.34
C LYS A 69 -6.36 -0.34 12.81
N LEU A 70 -5.78 -1.49 12.51
CA LEU A 70 -4.38 -1.76 12.87
C LEU A 70 -3.43 -0.75 12.23
N ALA A 71 -3.72 -0.34 10.99
CA ALA A 71 -2.89 0.66 10.31
C ALA A 71 -2.86 1.96 11.08
N TYR A 72 -4.00 2.44 11.54
CA TYR A 72 -4.05 3.69 12.30
C TYR A 72 -3.28 3.56 13.62
N GLU A 73 -3.33 2.40 14.25
CA GLU A 73 -2.61 2.17 15.50
C GLU A 73 -1.10 2.20 15.29
N VAL A 74 -0.60 1.47 14.28
CA VAL A 74 0.84 1.35 14.08
C VAL A 74 1.46 2.60 13.44
N LEU A 75 0.64 3.41 12.79
CA LEU A 75 1.11 4.66 12.18
C LEU A 75 0.96 5.86 13.11
N TRP A 76 0.52 5.65 14.32
CA TRP A 76 0.40 6.73 15.30
C TRP A 76 1.74 7.42 15.48
N GLY A 77 1.74 8.74 15.42
CA GLY A 77 2.95 9.54 15.58
C GLY A 77 3.73 9.79 14.29
N VAL A 78 3.37 9.15 13.19
CA VAL A 78 3.98 9.45 11.90
C VAL A 78 3.48 10.82 11.44
N ALA A 79 4.41 11.66 11.00
CA ALA A 79 4.10 13.03 10.60
C ALA A 79 3.57 13.09 9.17
N ALA A 80 2.50 12.34 8.90
CA ALA A 80 1.86 12.30 7.59
C ALA A 80 0.42 11.84 7.73
N SER A 81 -0.41 12.26 6.78
CA SER A 81 -1.77 11.73 6.66
C SER A 81 -1.72 10.51 5.76
N VAL A 82 -2.20 9.38 6.26
CA VAL A 82 -2.19 8.11 5.54
C VAL A 82 -3.58 7.53 5.54
N ASP A 83 -4.06 7.15 4.35
CA ASP A 83 -5.32 6.44 4.19
C ASP A 83 -4.98 5.03 3.73
N ALA A 84 -5.10 4.07 4.63
CA ALA A 84 -4.73 2.69 4.35
C ALA A 84 -5.99 1.84 4.20
N VAL A 85 -6.14 1.24 3.02
CA VAL A 85 -7.21 0.29 2.73
C VAL A 85 -6.61 -1.10 2.76
N VAL A 86 -7.24 -2.01 3.48
CA VAL A 86 -6.77 -3.40 3.60
C VAL A 86 -7.75 -4.31 2.89
N CYS A 87 -7.25 -5.19 2.02
CA CYS A 87 -8.09 -6.16 1.33
C CYS A 87 -7.40 -7.52 1.33
N ARG A 88 -8.19 -8.56 1.10
CA ARG A 88 -7.67 -9.93 1.02
C ARG A 88 -7.15 -10.19 -0.39
N SER A 89 -6.16 -11.07 -0.47
CA SER A 89 -5.50 -11.41 -1.72
C SER A 89 -6.49 -11.88 -2.78
N SER A 90 -7.38 -12.81 -2.43
CA SER A 90 -8.35 -13.34 -3.40
C SER A 90 -9.30 -12.26 -3.90
N TRP A 91 -9.73 -11.37 -3.01
CA TRP A 91 -10.60 -10.26 -3.40
C TRP A 91 -9.88 -9.32 -4.37
N PHE A 92 -8.62 -9.02 -4.09
CA PHE A 92 -7.81 -8.15 -4.93
C PHE A 92 -7.62 -8.74 -6.33
N HIS A 93 -7.12 -9.98 -6.39
CA HIS A 93 -6.79 -10.59 -7.68
C HIS A 93 -8.01 -10.86 -8.54
N ALA A 94 -9.16 -11.12 -7.94
CA ALA A 94 -10.41 -11.31 -8.69
C ALA A 94 -10.87 -10.04 -9.39
N ARG A 95 -10.37 -8.86 -9.01
CA ARG A 95 -10.88 -7.58 -9.49
C ARG A 95 -9.87 -6.73 -10.26
N THR A 96 -8.64 -7.21 -10.45
CA THR A 96 -7.61 -6.42 -11.13
C THR A 96 -7.97 -6.08 -12.57
N HIS A 97 -8.81 -6.90 -13.21
CA HIS A 97 -9.26 -6.66 -14.59
C HIS A 97 -10.48 -5.76 -14.67
N LEU A 98 -11.10 -5.39 -13.56
CA LEU A 98 -12.31 -4.57 -13.53
C LEU A 98 -11.88 -3.10 -13.42
N LYS A 99 -12.01 -2.35 -14.49
CA LYS A 99 -11.52 -0.97 -14.57
C LYS A 99 -12.04 -0.07 -13.46
N ALA A 100 -13.31 -0.23 -13.11
CA ALA A 100 -13.94 0.64 -12.11
C ALA A 100 -13.62 0.25 -10.67
N SER A 101 -12.96 -0.89 -10.46
CA SER A 101 -12.63 -1.35 -9.10
C SER A 101 -11.36 -0.68 -8.60
N LEU A 102 -11.19 -0.65 -7.28
CA LEU A 102 -9.95 -0.19 -6.68
C LEU A 102 -8.75 -1.04 -7.13
N PRO A 103 -8.81 -2.38 -7.12
CA PRO A 103 -7.69 -3.15 -7.66
C PRO A 103 -7.35 -2.81 -9.10
N GLY A 104 -8.35 -2.63 -9.95
CA GLY A 104 -8.11 -2.25 -11.34
C GLY A 104 -7.41 -0.91 -11.45
N THR A 105 -7.84 0.08 -10.67
CA THR A 105 -7.22 1.40 -10.62
C THR A 105 -5.78 1.31 -10.13
N VAL A 106 -5.54 0.55 -9.07
CA VAL A 106 -4.20 0.38 -8.52
C VAL A 106 -3.25 -0.24 -9.54
N MET A 107 -3.73 -1.22 -10.31
CA MET A 107 -2.89 -1.85 -11.34
C MET A 107 -2.53 -0.88 -12.46
N ARG A 108 -3.41 0.06 -12.78
CA ARG A 108 -3.13 1.04 -13.86
C ARG A 108 -2.27 2.20 -13.38
N GLU A 109 -2.53 2.70 -12.19
CA GLU A 109 -1.97 3.98 -11.72
C GLU A 109 -1.08 3.84 -10.51
N GLY A 110 -1.15 2.72 -9.81
CA GLY A 110 -0.45 2.55 -8.56
C GLY A 110 1.02 2.21 -8.73
N ARG A 111 1.74 2.29 -7.62
CA ARG A 111 3.15 1.90 -7.55
C ARG A 111 3.30 0.81 -6.50
N LEU A 112 3.98 -0.27 -6.87
CA LEU A 112 4.24 -1.36 -5.92
C LEU A 112 5.35 -0.92 -4.99
N LEU A 113 5.05 -0.93 -3.68
CA LEU A 113 6.01 -0.54 -2.65
C LEU A 113 6.61 -1.74 -1.93
N HIS A 114 5.89 -2.85 -1.86
CA HIS A 114 6.31 -4.04 -1.15
C HIS A 114 5.68 -5.27 -1.78
N ALA A 115 6.47 -6.34 -1.90
CA ALA A 115 5.99 -7.66 -2.31
C ALA A 115 6.73 -8.70 -1.50
N ALA A 116 5.97 -9.58 -0.86
CA ALA A 116 6.54 -10.67 -0.06
C ALA A 116 7.14 -11.76 -0.94
#